data_aef264288479a785f2b3dfd2d99d988b
#
_entry.id   aef264288479a785f2b3dfd2d99d988b
#
_cell.length_a   1.000
_cell.length_b   1.000
_cell.length_c   1.000
_cell.angle_alpha   90.00
_cell.angle_beta   90.00
_cell.angle_gamma   90.00
#
_symmetry.space_group_name_H-M   'P 1'
#
loop_
_entity.id
_entity.type
_entity.pdbx_description
1 polymer ?
#
loop_
_entity_poly.entity_id
_entity_poly.type
_entity_poly.pdbx_seq_one_letter_code
_entity_poly.pdbx_strand_id
1 'polypeptide(L)'
;HMMIYANTQHSYKDLPIRIGEIAHDFRFEASGTLKGIERGRHFCQNDAHLFVTPEQIESEFSNVVDLIFNTYKDFGITDYRCVLSLRDPEDKVKYHDDDEMWNNAEDALRKVLNDLGIEYTEEIGEAVLNSLENNKKENENGKF
;
A
#
# COMPACT_ATOMS: atom_id res chain seq x y z
N HIS A 1 -3.78 14.28 -3.60
CA HIS A 1 -2.36 14.46 -3.99
C HIS A 1 -2.20 14.55 -5.50
N MET A 2 -2.89 13.72 -6.31
CA MET A 2 -2.81 13.81 -7.77
C MET A 2 -3.26 15.18 -8.32
N MET A 3 -4.35 15.74 -7.78
CA MET A 3 -4.82 17.08 -8.16
C MET A 3 -3.86 18.17 -7.71
N ILE A 4 -3.23 18.02 -6.55
CA ILE A 4 -2.20 18.94 -6.06
C ILE A 4 -0.99 18.90 -7.00
N TYR A 5 -0.53 17.71 -7.35
CA TYR A 5 0.56 17.53 -8.31
C TYR A 5 0.24 18.15 -9.67
N ALA A 6 -0.97 17.93 -10.19
CA ALA A 6 -1.40 18.44 -11.48
C ALA A 6 -1.64 19.98 -11.53
N ASN A 7 -1.66 20.64 -10.36
CA ASN A 7 -1.88 22.09 -10.28
C ASN A 7 -0.68 22.94 -10.72
N THR A 8 0.50 22.33 -10.79
CA THR A 8 1.74 22.98 -11.26
C THR A 8 2.39 22.14 -12.35
N GLN A 9 3.17 22.79 -13.21
CA GLN A 9 3.96 22.07 -14.20
C GLN A 9 5.21 21.51 -13.55
N HIS A 10 5.49 20.24 -13.80
CA HIS A 10 6.67 19.55 -13.33
C HIS A 10 7.50 19.03 -14.50
N SER A 11 8.82 19.06 -14.34
CA SER A 11 9.76 18.39 -15.22
C SER A 11 10.07 17.00 -14.68
N TYR A 12 10.45 16.06 -15.55
CA TYR A 12 10.98 14.77 -15.10
C TYR A 12 12.21 14.89 -14.17
N LYS A 13 12.91 16.05 -14.23
CA LYS A 13 14.06 16.34 -13.34
C LYS A 13 13.65 16.71 -11.93
N ASP A 14 12.39 17.04 -11.71
CA ASP A 14 11.85 17.36 -10.38
C ASP A 14 11.49 16.10 -9.60
N LEU A 15 11.44 14.95 -10.29
CA LEU A 15 11.12 13.66 -9.69
C LEU A 15 12.35 13.05 -8.99
N PRO A 16 12.15 12.37 -7.86
CA PRO A 16 10.88 11.99 -7.25
C PRO A 16 10.25 13.13 -6.44
N ILE A 17 8.92 13.30 -6.56
CA ILE A 17 8.14 14.20 -5.72
C ILE A 17 7.32 13.36 -4.75
N ARG A 18 7.44 13.63 -3.46
CA ARG A 18 6.73 12.94 -2.39
C ARG A 18 5.78 13.91 -1.71
N ILE A 19 4.49 13.61 -1.77
CA ILE A 19 3.44 14.41 -1.12
C ILE A 19 2.83 13.56 -0.03
N GLY A 20 3.01 13.98 1.22
CA GLY A 20 2.45 13.31 2.38
C GLY A 20 1.51 14.23 3.16
N GLU A 21 0.57 13.63 3.86
CA GLU A 21 -0.35 14.32 4.74
C GLU A 21 -0.66 13.49 5.99
N ILE A 22 -1.05 14.17 7.04
CA ILE A 22 -1.68 13.55 8.22
C ILE A 22 -3.16 13.82 8.07
N ALA A 23 -3.84 12.90 7.37
CA ALA A 23 -5.23 13.04 6.98
C ALA A 23 -6.19 12.71 8.13
N HIS A 24 -7.21 13.54 8.30
CA HIS A 24 -8.36 13.21 9.14
C HIS A 24 -9.47 12.66 8.26
N ASP A 25 -9.63 11.34 8.28
CA ASP A 25 -10.60 10.63 7.46
C ASP A 25 -11.88 10.34 8.22
N PHE A 26 -13.01 10.51 7.51
CA PHE A 26 -14.33 10.22 8.02
C PHE A 26 -15.04 9.21 7.12
N ARG A 27 -15.55 8.13 7.72
CA ARG A 27 -16.29 7.10 7.00
C ARG A 27 -17.68 6.91 7.60
N PHE A 28 -18.68 6.83 6.73
CA PHE A 28 -20.01 6.43 7.15
C PHE A 28 -20.01 4.92 7.36
N GLU A 29 -19.91 4.52 8.63
CA GLU A 29 -19.93 3.12 9.04
C GLU A 29 -21.27 2.80 9.74
N ALA A 30 -21.88 1.67 9.40
CA ALA A 30 -23.06 1.19 10.09
C ALA A 30 -22.72 0.89 11.56
N SER A 31 -23.65 1.13 12.48
CA SER A 31 -23.38 0.98 13.92
C SER A 31 -22.93 -0.44 14.30
N GLY A 32 -23.44 -1.47 13.63
CA GLY A 32 -23.05 -2.86 13.87
C GLY A 32 -21.67 -3.27 13.35
N THR A 33 -21.00 -2.41 12.55
CA THR A 33 -19.66 -2.68 12.01
C THR A 33 -18.56 -2.01 12.82
N LEU A 34 -18.90 -1.18 13.80
CA LEU A 34 -17.92 -0.48 14.63
C LEU A 34 -17.20 -1.46 15.57
N LYS A 35 -15.86 -1.35 15.64
CA LYS A 35 -15.00 -2.21 16.47
C LYS A 35 -13.97 -1.39 17.24
N GLY A 36 -14.42 -0.55 18.19
CA GLY A 36 -13.49 0.22 19.03
C GLY A 36 -12.43 0.96 18.21
N ILE A 37 -11.15 0.68 18.49
CA ILE A 37 -10.00 1.30 17.80
C ILE A 37 -9.83 0.76 16.38
N GLU A 38 -10.20 -0.49 16.10
CA GLU A 38 -9.96 -1.12 14.80
C GLU A 38 -10.82 -0.52 13.68
N ARG A 39 -12.05 -0.12 13.98
CA ARG A 39 -12.97 0.41 12.99
C ARG A 39 -13.86 1.51 13.58
N GLY A 40 -13.42 2.74 13.40
CA GLY A 40 -14.13 3.95 13.81
C GLY A 40 -14.70 4.71 12.61
N ARG A 41 -15.55 5.69 12.90
CA ARG A 41 -16.06 6.63 11.88
C ARG A 41 -15.12 7.78 11.58
N HIS A 42 -14.15 7.99 12.44
CA HIS A 42 -13.09 8.97 12.30
C HIS A 42 -11.77 8.33 12.69
N PHE A 43 -10.77 8.49 11.87
CA PHE A 43 -9.42 8.05 12.14
C PHE A 43 -8.43 9.00 11.50
N CYS A 44 -7.18 8.93 11.94
CA CYS A 44 -6.08 9.68 11.35
C CYS A 44 -5.20 8.72 10.56
N GLN A 45 -4.86 9.10 9.34
CA GLN A 45 -4.02 8.34 8.46
C GLN A 45 -2.78 9.14 8.07
N ASN A 46 -1.61 8.55 8.19
CA ASN A 46 -0.39 9.10 7.60
C ASN A 46 -0.30 8.54 6.17
N ASP A 47 -0.75 9.35 5.22
CA ASP A 47 -0.87 8.96 3.82
C ASP A 47 0.12 9.69 2.94
N ALA A 48 0.57 9.06 1.85
CA ALA A 48 1.49 9.66 0.91
C ALA A 48 1.29 9.13 -0.51
N HIS A 49 1.59 9.99 -1.48
CA HIS A 49 1.75 9.63 -2.88
C HIS A 49 3.14 10.01 -3.37
N LEU A 50 3.80 9.07 -4.00
CA LEU A 50 5.12 9.25 -4.59
C LEU A 50 4.98 9.31 -6.11
N PHE A 51 5.41 10.42 -6.69
CA PHE A 51 5.47 10.61 -8.14
C PHE A 51 6.91 10.38 -8.58
N VAL A 52 7.10 9.35 -9.40
CA VAL A 52 8.43 8.80 -9.73
C VAL A 52 8.53 8.50 -11.22
N THR A 53 9.76 8.42 -11.74
CA THR A 53 9.98 7.81 -13.05
C THR A 53 10.03 6.29 -12.90
N PRO A 54 9.85 5.51 -13.98
CA PRO A 54 9.98 4.05 -13.91
C PRO A 54 11.31 3.58 -13.29
N GLU A 55 12.41 4.27 -13.58
CA GLU A 55 13.74 3.94 -13.05
C GLU A 55 13.88 4.21 -11.55
N GLN A 56 13.01 5.03 -10.99
CA GLN A 56 13.02 5.39 -9.56
C GLN A 56 12.12 4.48 -8.71
N ILE A 57 11.28 3.64 -9.32
CA ILE A 57 10.31 2.79 -8.59
C ILE A 57 11.04 1.92 -7.56
N GLU A 58 12.08 1.20 -7.95
CA GLU A 58 12.81 0.30 -7.05
C GLU A 58 13.38 1.04 -5.84
N SER A 59 14.05 2.17 -6.06
CA SER A 59 14.69 2.94 -4.99
C SER A 59 13.67 3.57 -4.04
N GLU A 60 12.58 4.10 -4.57
CA GLU A 60 11.55 4.72 -3.74
C GLU A 60 10.75 3.68 -2.97
N PHE A 61 10.47 2.52 -3.57
CA PHE A 61 9.81 1.43 -2.86
C PHE A 61 10.71 0.87 -1.74
N SER A 62 12.01 0.70 -1.98
CA SER A 62 12.95 0.32 -0.93
C SER A 62 12.93 1.30 0.24
N ASN A 63 12.92 2.60 -0.02
CA ASN A 63 12.82 3.62 1.03
C ASN A 63 11.52 3.52 1.85
N VAL A 64 10.40 3.20 1.19
CA VAL A 64 9.10 2.99 1.87
C VAL A 64 9.15 1.74 2.75
N VAL A 65 9.71 0.66 2.26
CA VAL A 65 9.87 -0.60 3.02
C VAL A 65 10.74 -0.36 4.25
N ASP A 66 11.87 0.31 4.09
CA ASP A 66 12.76 0.67 5.20
C ASP A 66 12.04 1.54 6.24
N LEU A 67 11.23 2.51 5.81
CA LEU A 67 10.44 3.34 6.72
C LEU A 67 9.45 2.49 7.52
N ILE A 68 8.75 1.56 6.88
CA ILE A 68 7.79 0.66 7.54
C ILE A 68 8.49 -0.20 8.59
N PHE A 69 9.58 -0.88 8.23
CA PHE A 69 10.28 -1.76 9.17
C PHE A 69 10.96 -1.02 10.31
N ASN A 70 11.50 0.17 10.06
CA ASN A 70 12.02 1.02 11.13
C ASN A 70 10.90 1.44 12.10
N THR A 71 9.73 1.80 11.57
CA THR A 71 8.55 2.13 12.37
C THR A 71 8.10 0.93 13.21
N TYR A 72 8.02 -0.25 12.61
CA TYR A 72 7.66 -1.49 13.33
C TYR A 72 8.64 -1.77 14.48
N LYS A 73 9.94 -1.62 14.21
CA LYS A 73 10.99 -1.77 15.23
C LYS A 73 10.82 -0.78 16.38
N ASP A 74 10.54 0.49 16.08
CA ASP A 74 10.35 1.53 17.09
C ASP A 74 9.13 1.27 17.98
N PHE A 75 8.06 0.67 17.42
CA PHE A 75 6.87 0.27 18.16
C PHE A 75 6.94 -1.16 18.74
N GLY A 76 8.04 -1.88 18.54
CA GLY A 76 8.19 -3.26 19.03
C GLY A 76 7.26 -4.25 18.34
N ILE A 77 6.82 -3.98 17.12
CA ILE A 77 6.00 -4.89 16.32
C ILE A 77 6.92 -5.92 15.67
N THR A 78 6.80 -7.16 16.10
CA THR A 78 7.66 -8.27 15.62
C THR A 78 6.89 -9.36 14.88
N ASP A 79 5.56 -9.36 14.99
CA ASP A 79 4.69 -10.36 14.35
C ASP A 79 3.93 -9.67 13.22
N TYR A 80 4.35 -9.93 11.99
CA TYR A 80 3.75 -9.39 10.77
C TYR A 80 3.91 -10.37 9.60
N ARG A 81 3.01 -10.26 8.64
CA ARG A 81 3.08 -10.98 7.36
C ARG A 81 3.16 -9.98 6.23
N CYS A 82 4.12 -10.17 5.32
CA CYS A 82 4.20 -9.38 4.09
C CYS A 82 3.40 -10.05 2.98
N VAL A 83 2.56 -9.27 2.33
CA VAL A 83 1.80 -9.70 1.17
C VAL A 83 2.03 -8.71 0.04
N LEU A 84 2.47 -9.21 -1.11
CA LEU A 84 2.51 -8.47 -2.35
C LEU A 84 1.17 -8.65 -3.07
N SER A 85 0.36 -7.61 -3.05
CA SER A 85 -0.91 -7.60 -3.77
C SER A 85 -0.69 -7.30 -5.24
N LEU A 86 -1.13 -8.23 -6.08
CA LEU A 86 -1.05 -8.12 -7.54
C LEU A 86 -2.39 -7.69 -8.11
N ARG A 87 -2.36 -7.07 -9.29
CA ARG A 87 -3.60 -6.79 -10.03
C ARG A 87 -4.27 -8.08 -10.46
N ASP A 88 -5.59 -8.02 -10.65
CA ASP A 88 -6.32 -9.03 -11.41
C ASP A 88 -6.36 -8.62 -12.89
N PRO A 89 -5.68 -9.34 -13.80
CA PRO A 89 -5.66 -9.01 -15.22
C PRO A 89 -7.03 -9.06 -15.89
N GLU A 90 -7.97 -9.81 -15.30
CA GLU A 90 -9.33 -9.98 -15.84
C GLU A 90 -10.25 -8.81 -15.43
N ASP A 91 -9.94 -8.10 -14.36
CA ASP A 91 -10.74 -6.97 -13.89
C ASP A 91 -10.26 -5.63 -14.49
N LYS A 92 -10.64 -5.40 -15.74
CA LYS A 92 -10.31 -4.16 -16.48
C LYS A 92 -11.14 -2.93 -16.06
N VAL A 93 -12.09 -3.11 -15.16
CA VAL A 93 -12.87 -2.00 -14.59
C VAL A 93 -12.12 -1.36 -13.42
N LYS A 94 -11.53 -2.20 -12.57
CA LYS A 94 -10.78 -1.76 -11.38
C LYS A 94 -9.35 -1.32 -11.73
N TYR A 95 -8.72 -2.01 -12.68
CA TYR A 95 -7.32 -1.78 -13.04
C TYR A 95 -7.19 -1.16 -14.43
N HIS A 96 -6.30 -0.19 -14.56
CA HIS A 96 -6.01 0.41 -15.86
C HIS A 96 -5.47 -0.64 -16.83
N ASP A 97 -5.97 -0.63 -18.08
CA ASP A 97 -5.61 -1.60 -19.12
C ASP A 97 -4.24 -1.25 -19.74
N ASP A 98 -3.16 -1.48 -18.99
CA ASP A 98 -1.77 -1.31 -19.40
C ASP A 98 -0.92 -2.43 -18.78
N ASP A 99 -0.87 -3.56 -19.48
CA ASP A 99 -0.17 -4.75 -19.00
C ASP A 99 1.34 -4.53 -18.82
N GLU A 100 1.96 -3.76 -19.69
CA GLU A 100 3.41 -3.50 -19.61
C GLU A 100 3.76 -2.68 -18.37
N MET A 101 3.00 -1.62 -18.12
CA MET A 101 3.20 -0.78 -16.92
C MET A 101 3.03 -1.59 -15.64
N TRP A 102 1.96 -2.41 -15.56
CA TRP A 102 1.70 -3.23 -14.37
C TRP A 102 2.78 -4.28 -14.13
N ASN A 103 3.16 -5.02 -15.17
CA ASN A 103 4.20 -6.04 -15.04
C ASN A 103 5.53 -5.44 -14.61
N ASN A 104 5.94 -4.32 -15.19
CA ASN A 104 7.15 -3.61 -14.80
C ASN A 104 7.12 -3.15 -13.34
N ALA A 105 5.97 -2.63 -12.88
CA ALA A 105 5.82 -2.21 -11.50
C ALA A 105 5.87 -3.41 -10.53
N GLU A 106 5.11 -4.47 -10.81
CA GLU A 106 5.09 -5.68 -9.97
C GLU A 106 6.46 -6.36 -9.90
N ASP A 107 7.18 -6.43 -11.03
CA ASP A 107 8.53 -7.01 -11.07
C ASP A 107 9.54 -6.16 -10.29
N ALA A 108 9.42 -4.84 -10.34
CA ALA A 108 10.24 -3.95 -9.51
C ALA A 108 9.98 -4.18 -8.01
N LEU A 109 8.72 -4.34 -7.60
CA LEU A 109 8.36 -4.64 -6.21
C LEU A 109 8.90 -6.01 -5.76
N ARG A 110 8.74 -7.05 -6.58
CA ARG A 110 9.30 -8.39 -6.31
C ARG A 110 10.81 -8.33 -6.12
N LYS A 111 11.50 -7.62 -7.01
CA LYS A 111 12.94 -7.48 -6.95
C LYS A 111 13.38 -6.84 -5.63
N VAL A 112 12.76 -5.73 -5.23
CA VAL A 112 13.12 -5.05 -3.98
C VAL A 112 12.89 -5.95 -2.77
N LEU A 113 11.76 -6.65 -2.68
CA LEU A 113 11.47 -7.55 -1.55
C LEU A 113 12.49 -8.69 -1.48
N ASN A 114 12.87 -9.27 -2.63
CA ASN A 114 13.91 -10.30 -2.70
C ASN A 114 15.29 -9.78 -2.32
N ASP A 115 15.68 -8.59 -2.81
CA ASP A 115 16.98 -7.97 -2.52
C ASP A 115 17.12 -7.63 -1.03
N LEU A 116 16.03 -7.28 -0.37
CA LEU A 116 15.97 -7.02 1.08
C LEU A 116 15.83 -8.32 1.91
N GLY A 117 15.67 -9.48 1.27
CA GLY A 117 15.50 -10.76 1.96
C GLY A 117 14.19 -10.88 2.74
N ILE A 118 13.15 -10.17 2.31
CA ILE A 118 11.83 -10.19 2.96
C ILE A 118 11.03 -11.37 2.42
N GLU A 119 10.58 -12.25 3.32
CA GLU A 119 9.62 -13.30 2.98
C GLU A 119 8.24 -12.70 2.76
N TYR A 120 7.62 -13.01 1.62
CA TYR A 120 6.29 -12.53 1.26
C TYR A 120 5.48 -13.59 0.51
N THR A 121 4.16 -13.39 0.49
CA THR A 121 3.23 -14.16 -0.34
C THR A 121 2.62 -13.25 -1.38
N GLU A 122 2.22 -13.79 -2.52
CA GLU A 122 1.53 -13.02 -3.57
C GLU A 122 0.03 -13.32 -3.52
N GLU A 123 -0.78 -12.27 -3.60
CA GLU A 123 -2.24 -12.37 -3.65
C GLU A 123 -2.79 -11.54 -4.82
N ILE A 124 -3.65 -12.16 -5.65
CA ILE A 124 -4.25 -11.52 -6.82
C ILE A 124 -5.59 -10.88 -6.42
N GLY A 125 -5.84 -9.71 -6.97
CA GLY A 125 -7.18 -9.11 -6.99
C GLY A 125 -7.47 -8.06 -5.95
N GLU A 126 -6.59 -7.80 -4.97
CA GLU A 126 -6.84 -6.71 -4.03
C GLU A 126 -5.59 -6.01 -3.55
N ALA A 127 -5.30 -4.90 -4.20
CA ALA A 127 -4.30 -3.99 -3.66
C ALA A 127 -4.77 -3.42 -2.31
N VAL A 128 -3.98 -3.61 -1.26
CA VAL A 128 -3.98 -2.92 0.04
C VAL A 128 -5.12 -3.24 1.02
N LEU A 129 -6.37 -3.38 0.63
CA LEU A 129 -7.49 -3.56 1.59
C LEU A 129 -7.68 -5.00 2.07
N ASN A 130 -7.26 -6.00 1.31
CA ASN A 130 -7.47 -7.42 1.63
C ASN A 130 -6.50 -8.01 2.64
N SER A 131 -5.32 -7.46 2.82
CA SER A 131 -4.40 -7.94 3.85
C SER A 131 -5.01 -7.85 5.26
N LEU A 132 -5.89 -6.86 5.49
CA LEU A 132 -6.63 -6.70 6.74
C LEU A 132 -7.91 -7.55 6.81
N GLU A 133 -8.56 -7.84 5.68
CA GLU A 133 -9.78 -8.65 5.63
C GLU A 133 -9.52 -10.16 5.67
N ASN A 134 -8.44 -10.63 5.08
CA ASN A 134 -8.06 -12.04 5.13
C ASN A 134 -7.64 -12.48 6.54
N ASN A 135 -6.97 -11.62 7.31
CA ASN A 135 -6.73 -11.85 8.72
C ASN A 135 -8.03 -11.98 9.55
N LYS A 136 -9.16 -11.40 9.07
CA LYS A 136 -10.47 -11.60 9.68
C LYS A 136 -11.05 -12.98 9.42
N LYS A 137 -10.92 -13.52 8.21
CA LYS A 137 -11.47 -14.86 7.86
C LYS A 137 -10.72 -15.97 8.56
N GLU A 138 -9.41 -15.85 8.76
CA GLU A 138 -8.63 -16.79 9.55
C GLU A 138 -8.97 -16.73 11.05
N ASN A 139 -9.22 -15.54 11.60
CA ASN A 139 -9.64 -15.37 12.99
C ASN A 139 -11.11 -15.77 13.27
N GLU A 140 -11.99 -15.73 12.27
CA GLU A 140 -13.37 -16.22 12.40
C GLU A 140 -13.47 -17.76 12.34
N ASN A 141 -12.50 -18.43 11.73
CA ASN A 141 -12.39 -19.89 11.66
C ASN A 141 -11.48 -20.50 12.74
N GLY A 142 -10.66 -19.69 13.40
CA GLY A 142 -9.84 -20.07 14.54
C GLY A 142 -10.62 -19.83 15.84
N LYS A 143 -11.12 -20.90 16.42
CA LYS A 143 -11.63 -20.89 17.78
C LYS A 143 -10.54 -20.39 18.74
N PHE A 144 -10.81 -19.25 19.39
CA PHE A 144 -10.09 -18.64 20.52
C PHE A 144 -8.65 -18.29 20.33
#